data_45934167a834f8bb5e3621195cf4c47a
#
_entry.id   45934167a834f8bb5e3621195cf4c47a
#
_cell.length_a   1.000
_cell.length_b   1.000
_cell.length_c   1.000
_cell.angle_alpha   90.00
_cell.angle_beta   90.00
_cell.angle_gamma   90.00
#
_symmetry.space_group_name_H-M   'P 1'
#
loop_
_entity.id
_entity.type
_entity.pdbx_description
1 polymer ?
#
loop_
_entity_poly.entity_id
_entity_poly.type
_entity_poly.pdbx_seq_one_letter_code
_entity_poly.pdbx_strand_id
1 'polypeptide(L)'
;MIGKGQMKCARRTHLPTADPFYDLANKQYCAYQSPSPRIPYCGKTTVSRDSTRSTSVDFLRGLALIVITLDHVSHSALSHLTLHTYAFCDAAEVFVFLGGYASAAAYCAMTARGGAAQAQRRFLKRSWEIYRGYLLTAALMLLCGLAMIALHIHTAVLTYTDAPLFLVRPLQTLLDIATLRRQPDLAAVLPMYIGFALCVPLVAPVVRRQPATALLASLALWLCAPSLAHLLPSADPIGWSFDPFAWQLMFVLGMLCRLHPVSAVFQVSRAGLRLTWIALVVALAFAAYRLLIDNQPEPGYLKQHLSSLRVVSFVSIAWLVAQLSRLGWIDRLAAALPPVVTVGRQGLTCFVWGTLISIVADTALQVAASAFHTRTQAVAAALSADLLTIAAVLAVAIATARLKANRPISQRVVSR
;
A
#
# COMPACT_ATOMS: atom_id res chain seq x y z
N MET A 1 59.09 -29.55 9.41
CA MET A 1 59.98 -28.82 8.48
C MET A 1 59.12 -28.23 7.41
N ILE A 2 58.86 -26.95 7.57
CA ILE A 2 59.41 -25.76 6.87
C ILE A 2 58.79 -25.60 5.47
N GLY A 3 58.12 -24.45 5.32
CA GLY A 3 58.03 -23.75 4.08
C GLY A 3 57.01 -22.58 4.08
N LYS A 4 57.39 -21.42 4.67
CA LYS A 4 56.69 -20.16 4.49
C LYS A 4 56.96 -19.60 3.10
N GLY A 5 55.92 -19.33 2.30
CA GLY A 5 56.02 -18.58 1.04
C GLY A 5 55.35 -17.21 1.17
N GLN A 6 56.18 -16.16 1.37
CA GLN A 6 55.78 -14.75 1.25
C GLN A 6 55.69 -14.42 -0.25
N MET A 7 54.56 -13.89 -0.69
CA MET A 7 54.42 -13.29 -2.01
C MET A 7 54.44 -11.77 -1.87
N LYS A 8 55.52 -11.17 -2.43
CA LYS A 8 55.79 -9.72 -2.48
C LYS A 8 54.79 -9.00 -3.38
N CYS A 9 54.26 -7.93 -2.88
CA CYS A 9 53.45 -6.96 -3.62
C CYS A 9 54.37 -6.09 -4.50
N ALA A 10 54.24 -6.19 -5.82
CA ALA A 10 54.94 -5.33 -6.76
C ALA A 10 54.25 -3.98 -6.92
N ARG A 11 54.97 -2.90 -6.61
CA ARG A 11 54.60 -1.51 -6.92
C ARG A 11 54.59 -1.32 -8.44
N ARG A 12 53.46 -0.78 -8.95
CA ARG A 12 53.46 -0.12 -10.26
C ARG A 12 53.18 1.37 -10.08
N THR A 13 54.04 2.11 -10.78
CA THR A 13 54.24 3.53 -10.84
C THR A 13 53.08 4.30 -11.51
N HIS A 14 52.93 5.55 -11.12
CA HIS A 14 52.05 6.61 -11.51
C HIS A 14 51.81 6.83 -13.01
N LEU A 15 50.52 7.14 -13.34
CA LEU A 15 50.11 8.19 -14.29
C LEU A 15 48.76 8.76 -13.86
N PRO A 16 48.53 10.09 -13.95
CA PRO A 16 47.38 10.76 -13.37
C PRO A 16 46.32 11.06 -14.43
N THR A 17 45.05 10.65 -14.17
CA THR A 17 43.88 11.35 -14.69
C THR A 17 42.79 11.24 -13.64
N ALA A 18 42.50 12.38 -13.04
CA ALA A 18 41.51 12.55 -12.00
C ALA A 18 40.09 12.55 -12.59
N ASP A 19 39.32 11.57 -12.25
CA ASP A 19 37.87 11.60 -12.41
C ASP A 19 37.22 11.31 -11.02
N PRO A 20 36.60 12.32 -10.38
CA PRO A 20 36.13 12.21 -8.99
C PRO A 20 34.99 11.18 -8.81
N PHE A 21 34.37 10.71 -9.89
CA PHE A 21 33.35 9.67 -9.85
C PHE A 21 33.91 8.25 -9.71
N TYR A 22 35.16 8.03 -10.10
CA TYR A 22 35.80 6.71 -10.02
C TYR A 22 36.25 6.34 -8.60
N ASP A 23 36.55 7.33 -7.77
CA ASP A 23 37.09 7.12 -6.42
C ASP A 23 35.97 6.79 -5.39
N LEU A 24 34.75 7.27 -5.61
CA LEU A 24 33.59 6.91 -4.81
C LEU A 24 33.12 5.47 -5.06
N ALA A 25 33.21 5.00 -6.31
CA ALA A 25 32.86 3.62 -6.66
C ALA A 25 33.87 2.61 -6.08
N ASN A 26 35.18 2.98 -6.06
CA ASN A 26 36.23 2.08 -5.57
C ASN A 26 36.31 1.99 -4.05
N LYS A 27 35.95 3.03 -3.30
CA LYS A 27 35.87 2.99 -1.82
C LYS A 27 34.70 2.11 -1.34
N GLN A 28 33.62 2.03 -2.10
CA GLN A 28 32.53 1.06 -1.82
C GLN A 28 32.90 -0.37 -2.22
N TYR A 29 33.80 -0.55 -3.19
CA TYR A 29 34.24 -1.89 -3.65
C TYR A 29 35.15 -2.60 -2.65
N CYS A 30 36.00 -1.89 -1.93
CA CYS A 30 36.89 -2.47 -0.92
C CYS A 30 36.20 -2.86 0.39
N ALA A 31 35.02 -2.31 0.68
CA ALA A 31 34.22 -2.69 1.86
C ALA A 31 33.39 -3.97 1.67
N TYR A 32 33.40 -4.55 0.46
CA TYR A 32 32.50 -5.67 0.10
C TYR A 32 33.22 -6.98 -0.25
N GLN A 33 34.52 -7.10 -0.03
CA GLN A 33 35.21 -8.38 -0.14
C GLN A 33 35.28 -9.08 1.21
N SER A 34 34.13 -9.52 1.70
CA SER A 34 33.99 -10.65 2.62
C SER A 34 33.24 -11.81 1.89
N PRO A 35 33.49 -13.08 2.25
CA PRO A 35 33.22 -14.24 1.39
C PRO A 35 31.73 -14.40 1.09
N SER A 36 31.44 -14.88 -0.13
CA SER A 36 30.14 -15.11 -0.74
C SER A 36 29.00 -15.31 0.29
N PRO A 37 27.93 -14.49 0.26
CA PRO A 37 26.76 -14.75 1.09
C PRO A 37 26.11 -16.03 0.61
N ARG A 38 26.26 -17.10 1.37
CA ARG A 38 25.35 -18.24 1.30
C ARG A 38 23.95 -17.66 1.47
N ILE A 39 23.08 -17.92 0.50
CA ILE A 39 21.64 -17.64 0.57
C ILE A 39 21.18 -18.10 1.96
N PRO A 40 20.61 -17.24 2.80
CA PRO A 40 20.12 -17.69 4.09
C PRO A 40 18.90 -18.58 3.85
N TYR A 41 19.16 -19.90 3.80
CA TYR A 41 18.14 -20.87 4.14
C TYR A 41 17.53 -20.45 5.46
N CYS A 42 16.20 -20.49 5.58
CA CYS A 42 15.46 -20.31 6.83
C CYS A 42 15.76 -21.50 7.78
N GLY A 43 17.03 -21.71 8.12
CA GLY A 43 17.58 -22.74 9.00
C GLY A 43 18.49 -22.07 10.01
N LYS A 44 18.06 -22.03 11.27
CA LYS A 44 18.82 -21.79 12.51
C LYS A 44 20.00 -20.80 12.40
N THR A 45 19.71 -19.57 12.04
CA THR A 45 20.55 -18.43 12.45
C THR A 45 19.91 -17.86 13.69
N THR A 46 20.70 -17.64 14.73
CA THR A 46 20.35 -16.88 15.93
C THR A 46 19.72 -15.58 15.50
N VAL A 47 18.38 -15.56 15.47
CA VAL A 47 17.59 -14.37 15.15
C VAL A 47 17.86 -13.41 16.29
N SER A 48 18.66 -12.39 16.01
CA SER A 48 18.70 -11.18 16.82
C SER A 48 17.26 -10.75 17.05
N ARG A 49 16.93 -10.39 18.26
CA ARG A 49 15.57 -10.09 18.73
C ARG A 49 14.90 -8.89 18.07
N ASP A 50 15.57 -8.25 17.16
CA ASP A 50 15.06 -7.21 16.26
C ASP A 50 14.71 -7.82 14.90
N SER A 51 13.49 -8.36 14.80
CA SER A 51 12.83 -8.41 13.49
C SER A 51 12.56 -6.95 13.15
N THR A 52 13.50 -6.32 12.47
CA THR A 52 13.37 -4.93 12.02
C THR A 52 12.22 -4.86 11.04
N ARG A 53 11.03 -4.60 11.57
CA ARG A 53 9.90 -4.15 10.79
C ARG A 53 10.40 -2.92 10.04
N SER A 54 10.43 -2.99 8.71
CA SER A 54 11.01 -1.91 7.90
C SER A 54 10.23 -0.62 8.13
N THR A 55 10.88 0.36 8.75
CA THR A 55 10.29 1.68 9.03
C THR A 55 9.86 2.37 7.74
N SER A 56 10.64 2.18 6.67
CA SER A 56 10.35 2.69 5.33
C SER A 56 9.06 2.13 4.74
N VAL A 57 8.78 0.83 4.93
CA VAL A 57 7.53 0.20 4.48
C VAL A 57 6.35 0.72 5.31
N ASP A 58 6.50 0.86 6.62
CA ASP A 58 5.46 1.45 7.46
C ASP A 58 5.21 2.92 7.09
N PHE A 59 6.25 3.70 6.75
CA PHE A 59 6.14 5.06 6.25
C PHE A 59 5.34 5.13 4.94
N LEU A 60 5.72 4.33 3.93
CA LEU A 60 5.01 4.32 2.65
C LEU A 60 3.54 3.88 2.79
N ARG A 61 3.24 2.92 3.67
CA ARG A 61 1.87 2.53 3.98
C ARG A 61 1.08 3.64 4.67
N GLY A 62 1.72 4.36 5.58
CA GLY A 62 1.12 5.51 6.25
C GLY A 62 0.83 6.65 5.29
N LEU A 63 1.78 6.94 4.39
CA LEU A 63 1.60 7.94 3.34
C LEU A 63 0.45 7.55 2.41
N ALA A 64 0.40 6.29 1.95
CA ALA A 64 -0.69 5.80 1.10
C ALA A 64 -2.05 5.94 1.77
N LEU A 65 -2.17 5.64 3.08
CA LEU A 65 -3.43 5.82 3.82
C LEU A 65 -3.85 7.27 3.96
N ILE A 66 -2.92 8.19 4.19
CA ILE A 66 -3.22 9.63 4.24
C ILE A 66 -3.70 10.09 2.87
N VAL A 67 -3.00 9.70 1.80
CA VAL A 67 -3.38 10.03 0.42
C VAL A 67 -4.75 9.46 0.09
N ILE A 68 -5.05 8.19 0.38
CA ILE A 68 -6.37 7.60 0.18
C ILE A 68 -7.45 8.41 0.89
N THR A 69 -7.20 8.85 2.13
CA THR A 69 -8.18 9.66 2.88
C THR A 69 -8.44 11.01 2.21
N LEU A 70 -7.40 11.67 1.68
CA LEU A 70 -7.53 12.94 0.93
C LEU A 70 -8.23 12.74 -0.42
N ASP A 71 -7.91 11.67 -1.13
CA ASP A 71 -8.50 11.34 -2.44
C ASP A 71 -10.01 11.00 -2.34
N HIS A 72 -10.49 10.69 -1.14
CA HIS A 72 -11.92 10.50 -0.84
C HIS A 72 -12.64 11.81 -0.49
N VAL A 73 -11.97 12.94 -0.48
CA VAL A 73 -12.58 14.27 -0.32
C VAL A 73 -12.66 14.93 -1.68
N SER A 74 -13.85 14.99 -2.26
CA SER A 74 -14.07 15.41 -3.67
C SER A 74 -13.53 16.81 -4.00
N HIS A 75 -13.48 17.70 -3.02
CA HIS A 75 -13.01 19.06 -3.17
C HIS A 75 -11.65 19.32 -2.48
N SER A 76 -10.88 18.26 -2.22
CA SER A 76 -9.54 18.40 -1.64
C SER A 76 -8.61 19.17 -2.58
N ALA A 77 -7.93 20.17 -2.06
CA ALA A 77 -6.89 20.89 -2.81
C ALA A 77 -5.60 20.08 -2.90
N LEU A 78 -5.25 19.33 -1.85
CA LEU A 78 -4.05 18.49 -1.83
C LEU A 78 -4.19 17.20 -2.65
N SER A 79 -5.41 16.74 -2.94
CA SER A 79 -5.62 15.60 -3.84
C SER A 79 -5.05 15.85 -5.24
N HIS A 80 -5.07 17.08 -5.71
CA HIS A 80 -4.45 17.48 -6.98
C HIS A 80 -2.90 17.36 -6.99
N LEU A 81 -2.27 17.15 -5.85
CA LEU A 81 -0.83 16.87 -5.74
C LEU A 81 -0.53 15.39 -5.55
N THR A 82 -1.55 14.54 -5.45
CA THR A 82 -1.39 13.11 -5.25
C THR A 82 -1.18 12.36 -6.56
N LEU A 83 -0.85 11.08 -6.44
CA LEU A 83 -0.40 10.26 -7.55
C LEU A 83 -1.41 10.16 -8.70
N HIS A 84 -2.71 10.12 -8.39
CA HIS A 84 -3.78 9.98 -9.40
C HIS A 84 -3.85 11.15 -10.39
N THR A 85 -3.30 12.32 -10.05
CA THR A 85 -3.24 13.48 -10.95
C THR A 85 -2.20 13.31 -12.05
N TYR A 86 -1.10 12.63 -11.74
CA TYR A 86 0.08 12.54 -12.62
C TYR A 86 0.27 11.14 -13.23
N ALA A 87 -0.47 10.15 -12.76
CA ALA A 87 -0.28 8.76 -13.12
C ALA A 87 -1.62 8.10 -13.44
N PHE A 88 -1.56 6.94 -14.11
CA PHE A 88 -2.71 6.06 -14.29
C PHE A 88 -2.93 5.13 -13.08
N CYS A 89 -2.07 5.14 -12.09
CA CYS A 89 -2.27 4.44 -10.81
C CYS A 89 -2.46 5.44 -9.67
N ASP A 90 -2.98 4.97 -8.55
CA ASP A 90 -3.21 5.79 -7.37
C ASP A 90 -2.65 5.13 -6.09
N ALA A 91 -3.00 5.66 -4.93
CA ALA A 91 -2.55 5.13 -3.66
C ALA A 91 -3.09 3.72 -3.34
N ALA A 92 -4.14 3.24 -4.01
CA ALA A 92 -4.68 1.91 -3.79
C ALA A 92 -3.72 0.82 -4.28
N GLU A 93 -3.11 0.96 -5.48
CA GLU A 93 -2.09 0.02 -5.95
C GLU A 93 -0.90 -0.03 -5.00
N VAL A 94 -0.43 1.13 -4.54
CA VAL A 94 0.65 1.22 -3.55
C VAL A 94 0.27 0.48 -2.28
N PHE A 95 -0.94 0.69 -1.79
CA PHE A 95 -1.43 0.08 -0.56
C PHE A 95 -1.56 -1.43 -0.68
N VAL A 96 -2.10 -1.94 -1.80
CA VAL A 96 -2.27 -3.38 -2.05
C VAL A 96 -0.90 -4.06 -2.22
N PHE A 97 0.01 -3.47 -2.98
CA PHE A 97 1.38 -3.97 -3.14
C PHE A 97 2.12 -4.06 -1.80
N LEU A 98 2.09 -3.00 -0.99
CA LEU A 98 2.71 -2.99 0.34
C LEU A 98 2.00 -3.94 1.31
N GLY A 99 0.72 -4.22 1.10
CA GLY A 99 -0.05 -5.26 1.79
C GLY A 99 0.54 -6.66 1.53
N GLY A 100 0.81 -6.99 0.26
CA GLY A 100 1.47 -8.22 -0.15
C GLY A 100 2.88 -8.34 0.41
N TYR A 101 3.67 -7.28 0.28
CA TYR A 101 5.03 -7.19 0.83
C TYR A 101 5.09 -7.47 2.34
N ALA A 102 4.22 -6.82 3.11
CA ALA A 102 4.15 -7.01 4.55
C ALA A 102 3.61 -8.40 4.94
N SER A 103 2.66 -8.95 4.17
CA SER A 103 2.10 -10.28 4.40
C SER A 103 3.15 -11.37 4.19
N ALA A 104 3.99 -11.26 3.15
CA ALA A 104 5.10 -12.18 2.93
C ALA A 104 6.11 -12.14 4.08
N ALA A 105 6.47 -10.94 4.56
CA ALA A 105 7.35 -10.77 5.73
C ALA A 105 6.76 -11.41 7.00
N ALA A 106 5.47 -11.17 7.25
CA ALA A 106 4.75 -11.72 8.39
C ALA A 106 4.67 -13.26 8.31
N TYR A 107 4.36 -13.82 7.14
CA TYR A 107 4.32 -15.26 6.92
C TYR A 107 5.66 -15.92 7.23
N CYS A 108 6.77 -15.40 6.69
CA CYS A 108 8.11 -15.94 6.97
C CYS A 108 8.45 -15.87 8.46
N ALA A 109 8.17 -14.73 9.12
CA ALA A 109 8.44 -14.57 10.54
C ALA A 109 7.62 -15.53 11.42
N MET A 110 6.35 -15.79 11.09
CA MET A 110 5.49 -16.73 11.81
C MET A 110 5.92 -18.18 11.59
N THR A 111 6.20 -18.54 10.35
CA THR A 111 6.65 -19.89 9.99
C THR A 111 8.00 -20.24 10.67
N ALA A 112 8.91 -19.26 10.75
CA ALA A 112 10.20 -19.45 11.43
C ALA A 112 10.06 -19.65 12.96
N ARG A 113 9.02 -19.06 13.59
CA ARG A 113 8.81 -19.13 15.04
C ARG A 113 8.01 -20.36 15.48
N GLY A 114 6.99 -20.74 14.72
CA GLY A 114 6.04 -21.77 15.15
C GLY A 114 5.45 -22.62 14.03
N GLY A 115 6.12 -22.66 12.88
CA GLY A 115 5.73 -23.49 11.75
C GLY A 115 4.52 -22.98 10.95
N ALA A 116 4.13 -23.76 9.94
CA ALA A 116 3.08 -23.41 8.99
C ALA A 116 1.69 -23.28 9.67
N ALA A 117 1.39 -24.14 10.64
CA ALA A 117 0.09 -24.10 11.35
C ALA A 117 -0.10 -22.81 12.14
N GLN A 118 0.97 -22.28 12.78
CA GLN A 118 0.89 -21.01 13.48
C GLN A 118 0.69 -19.86 12.48
N ALA A 119 1.38 -19.87 11.35
CA ALA A 119 1.17 -18.87 10.29
C ALA A 119 -0.27 -18.90 9.80
N GLN A 120 -0.82 -20.09 9.49
CA GLN A 120 -2.20 -20.23 9.04
C GLN A 120 -3.22 -19.68 10.05
N ARG A 121 -3.10 -20.06 11.33
CA ARG A 121 -3.98 -19.52 12.40
C ARG A 121 -3.90 -18.00 12.49
N ARG A 122 -2.71 -17.43 12.35
CA ARG A 122 -2.52 -15.97 12.38
C ARG A 122 -3.19 -15.28 11.22
N PHE A 123 -3.12 -15.84 10.00
CA PHE A 123 -3.77 -15.27 8.83
C PHE A 123 -5.29 -15.45 8.84
N LEU A 124 -5.82 -16.55 9.37
CA LEU A 124 -7.25 -16.70 9.65
C LEU A 124 -7.74 -15.62 10.63
N LYS A 125 -7.01 -15.42 11.74
CA LYS A 125 -7.31 -14.34 12.70
C LYS A 125 -7.24 -12.96 12.00
N ARG A 126 -6.26 -12.74 11.12
CA ARG A 126 -6.12 -11.49 10.38
C ARG A 126 -7.28 -11.24 9.42
N SER A 127 -7.72 -12.27 8.70
CA SER A 127 -8.91 -12.19 7.84
C SER A 127 -10.15 -11.81 8.64
N TRP A 128 -10.36 -12.42 9.80
CA TRP A 128 -11.45 -12.07 10.72
C TRP A 128 -11.34 -10.64 11.26
N GLU A 129 -10.13 -10.17 11.61
CA GLU A 129 -9.89 -8.78 12.02
C GLU A 129 -10.28 -7.79 10.90
N ILE A 130 -9.95 -8.11 9.64
CA ILE A 130 -10.29 -7.28 8.48
C ILE A 130 -11.81 -7.30 8.24
N TYR A 131 -12.46 -8.46 8.31
CA TYR A 131 -13.91 -8.58 8.17
C TYR A 131 -14.65 -7.75 9.21
N ARG A 132 -14.24 -7.83 10.48
CA ARG A 132 -14.82 -6.96 11.54
C ARG A 132 -14.56 -5.48 11.28
N GLY A 133 -13.37 -5.14 10.76
CA GLY A 133 -13.06 -3.78 10.34
C GLY A 133 -13.97 -3.30 9.20
N TYR A 134 -14.23 -4.16 8.23
CA TYR A 134 -15.17 -3.89 7.13
C TYR A 134 -16.59 -3.63 7.64
N LEU A 135 -17.11 -4.52 8.49
CA LEU A 135 -18.45 -4.33 9.06
C LEU A 135 -18.56 -3.05 9.89
N LEU A 136 -17.51 -2.74 10.66
CA LEU A 136 -17.47 -1.50 11.44
C LEU A 136 -17.45 -0.27 10.52
N THR A 137 -16.65 -0.30 9.46
CA THR A 137 -16.60 0.81 8.48
C THR A 137 -17.97 1.00 7.82
N ALA A 138 -18.57 -0.08 7.33
CA ALA A 138 -19.89 -0.04 6.71
C ALA A 138 -20.96 0.49 7.67
N ALA A 139 -20.96 0.06 8.93
CA ALA A 139 -21.89 0.54 9.96
C ALA A 139 -21.70 2.04 10.23
N LEU A 140 -20.45 2.52 10.33
CA LEU A 140 -20.15 3.93 10.54
C LEU A 140 -20.56 4.77 9.33
N MET A 141 -20.32 4.30 8.11
CA MET A 141 -20.77 4.97 6.88
C MET A 141 -22.29 5.07 6.85
N LEU A 142 -22.98 3.97 7.16
CA LEU A 142 -24.46 3.93 7.22
C LEU A 142 -24.99 4.90 8.27
N LEU A 143 -24.41 4.92 9.47
CA LEU A 143 -24.79 5.86 10.53
C LEU A 143 -24.59 7.32 10.12
N CYS A 144 -23.48 7.63 9.45
CA CYS A 144 -23.23 8.97 8.90
C CYS A 144 -24.30 9.34 7.88
N GLY A 145 -24.63 8.45 6.94
CA GLY A 145 -25.67 8.71 5.95
C GLY A 145 -27.05 8.91 6.57
N LEU A 146 -27.41 8.09 7.56
CA LEU A 146 -28.67 8.27 8.31
C LEU A 146 -28.70 9.61 9.08
N ALA A 147 -27.58 10.01 9.68
CA ALA A 147 -27.45 11.33 10.34
C ALA A 147 -27.60 12.48 9.33
N MET A 148 -26.99 12.37 8.14
CA MET A 148 -27.16 13.35 7.07
C MET A 148 -28.63 13.49 6.65
N ILE A 149 -29.33 12.36 6.46
CA ILE A 149 -30.77 12.36 6.12
C ILE A 149 -31.58 13.03 7.24
N ALA A 150 -31.33 12.68 8.50
CA ALA A 150 -32.03 13.24 9.66
C ALA A 150 -31.78 14.76 9.82
N LEU A 151 -30.60 15.25 9.41
CA LEU A 151 -30.24 16.65 9.44
C LEU A 151 -30.61 17.40 8.14
N HIS A 152 -31.31 16.74 7.21
CA HIS A 152 -31.65 17.28 5.87
C HIS A 152 -30.45 17.76 5.07
N ILE A 153 -29.29 17.09 5.23
CA ILE A 153 -28.06 17.37 4.48
C ILE A 153 -28.08 16.54 3.19
N HIS A 154 -28.26 17.21 2.06
CA HIS A 154 -28.31 16.56 0.73
C HIS A 154 -27.03 16.90 -0.03
N THR A 155 -26.04 16.02 0.06
CA THR A 155 -24.78 16.13 -0.68
C THR A 155 -24.50 14.84 -1.46
N ALA A 156 -23.59 14.90 -2.43
CA ALA A 156 -23.19 13.71 -3.22
C ALA A 156 -22.62 12.59 -2.33
N VAL A 157 -22.05 12.93 -1.18
CA VAL A 157 -21.51 11.97 -0.20
C VAL A 157 -22.55 10.96 0.27
N LEU A 158 -23.82 11.35 0.30
CA LEU A 158 -24.91 10.47 0.75
C LEU A 158 -25.02 9.19 -0.08
N THR A 159 -24.69 9.25 -1.38
CA THR A 159 -24.75 8.09 -2.28
C THR A 159 -23.72 7.02 -1.93
N TYR A 160 -22.58 7.40 -1.34
CA TYR A 160 -21.51 6.46 -0.95
C TYR A 160 -21.82 5.68 0.34
N THR A 161 -22.85 6.11 1.09
CA THR A 161 -23.13 5.59 2.45
C THR A 161 -24.10 4.42 2.47
N ASP A 162 -24.74 4.09 1.35
CA ASP A 162 -25.86 3.13 1.26
C ASP A 162 -27.09 3.45 2.14
N ALA A 163 -27.14 4.60 2.83
CA ALA A 163 -28.23 4.97 3.71
C ALA A 163 -29.58 5.10 2.99
N PRO A 164 -29.67 5.68 1.77
CA PRO A 164 -30.93 5.72 1.02
C PRO A 164 -31.49 4.32 0.72
N LEU A 165 -30.62 3.38 0.35
CA LEU A 165 -31.00 2.00 0.07
C LEU A 165 -31.44 1.27 1.35
N PHE A 166 -30.73 1.51 2.44
CA PHE A 166 -31.06 0.94 3.75
C PHE A 166 -32.47 1.35 4.21
N LEU A 167 -32.88 2.59 4.00
CA LEU A 167 -34.24 3.05 4.36
C LEU A 167 -35.35 2.34 3.57
N VAL A 168 -35.04 1.93 2.31
CA VAL A 168 -36.01 1.22 1.46
C VAL A 168 -36.04 -0.28 1.78
N ARG A 169 -34.88 -0.90 2.01
CA ARG A 169 -34.72 -2.35 2.19
C ARG A 169 -33.71 -2.67 3.30
N PRO A 170 -34.04 -2.40 4.59
CA PRO A 170 -33.06 -2.42 5.68
C PRO A 170 -32.42 -3.80 5.87
N LEU A 171 -33.25 -4.86 5.98
CA LEU A 171 -32.73 -6.21 6.22
C LEU A 171 -31.88 -6.72 5.05
N GLN A 172 -32.34 -6.50 3.82
CA GLN A 172 -31.62 -6.92 2.62
C GLN A 172 -30.25 -6.21 2.53
N THR A 173 -30.21 -4.89 2.74
CA THR A 173 -28.97 -4.12 2.71
C THR A 173 -27.96 -4.63 3.75
N LEU A 174 -28.42 -4.92 4.99
CA LEU A 174 -27.54 -5.47 6.03
C LEU A 174 -27.03 -6.87 5.68
N LEU A 175 -27.88 -7.73 5.14
CA LEU A 175 -27.51 -9.09 4.73
C LEU A 175 -26.51 -9.03 3.54
N ASP A 176 -26.76 -8.18 2.55
CA ASP A 176 -25.86 -8.04 1.40
C ASP A 176 -24.49 -7.48 1.82
N ILE A 177 -24.43 -6.52 2.76
CA ILE A 177 -23.17 -6.06 3.35
C ILE A 177 -22.50 -7.20 4.13
N ALA A 178 -23.20 -7.86 5.04
CA ALA A 178 -22.62 -8.91 5.88
C ALA A 178 -22.12 -10.11 5.05
N THR A 179 -22.75 -10.43 3.93
CA THR A 179 -22.34 -11.51 3.01
C THR A 179 -21.37 -11.06 1.92
N LEU A 180 -20.85 -9.83 1.99
CA LEU A 180 -19.93 -9.23 1.01
C LEU A 180 -20.53 -9.06 -0.40
N ARG A 181 -21.83 -9.21 -0.56
CA ARG A 181 -22.52 -9.03 -1.83
C ARG A 181 -22.64 -7.54 -2.19
N ARG A 182 -22.74 -6.68 -1.16
CA ARG A 182 -22.72 -5.24 -1.29
C ARG A 182 -21.51 -4.67 -0.55
N GLN A 183 -20.83 -3.76 -1.19
CA GLN A 183 -19.61 -3.16 -0.68
C GLN A 183 -19.77 -1.64 -0.69
N PRO A 184 -19.98 -1.00 0.48
CA PRO A 184 -20.00 0.45 0.53
C PRO A 184 -18.73 1.05 -0.08
N ASP A 185 -18.85 2.05 -0.94
CA ASP A 185 -17.79 2.51 -1.86
C ASP A 185 -16.43 2.72 -1.18
N LEU A 186 -16.41 3.45 -0.08
CA LEU A 186 -15.15 3.75 0.63
C LEU A 186 -14.60 2.56 1.46
N ALA A 187 -15.39 1.49 1.62
CA ALA A 187 -14.97 0.27 2.32
C ALA A 187 -14.65 -0.89 1.35
N ALA A 188 -14.88 -0.71 0.04
CA ALA A 188 -14.87 -1.76 -0.97
C ALA A 188 -13.52 -2.50 -1.14
N VAL A 189 -12.42 -1.91 -0.71
CA VAL A 189 -11.10 -2.57 -0.73
C VAL A 189 -10.96 -3.66 0.34
N LEU A 190 -11.68 -3.58 1.48
CA LEU A 190 -11.53 -4.50 2.61
C LEU A 190 -12.01 -5.93 2.30
N PRO A 191 -13.15 -6.18 1.61
CA PRO A 191 -13.56 -7.51 1.17
C PRO A 191 -12.49 -8.26 0.38
N MET A 192 -11.83 -7.60 -0.56
CA MET A 192 -10.70 -8.16 -1.29
C MET A 192 -9.55 -8.59 -0.36
N TYR A 193 -9.21 -7.75 0.64
CA TYR A 193 -8.16 -8.07 1.62
C TYR A 193 -8.52 -9.23 2.55
N ILE A 194 -9.81 -9.50 2.82
CA ILE A 194 -10.25 -10.70 3.54
C ILE A 194 -9.81 -11.94 2.78
N GLY A 195 -10.11 -11.99 1.47
CA GLY A 195 -9.69 -13.08 0.58
C GLY A 195 -8.16 -13.22 0.51
N PHE A 196 -7.44 -12.11 0.33
CA PHE A 196 -5.98 -12.14 0.27
C PHE A 196 -5.36 -12.67 1.55
N ALA A 197 -5.85 -12.26 2.73
CA ALA A 197 -5.36 -12.77 4.00
C ALA A 197 -5.56 -14.29 4.13
N LEU A 198 -6.71 -14.81 3.69
CA LEU A 198 -6.99 -16.26 3.68
C LEU A 198 -6.03 -17.00 2.73
N CYS A 199 -5.69 -16.42 1.58
CA CYS A 199 -4.85 -17.06 0.56
C CYS A 199 -3.34 -17.00 0.88
N VAL A 200 -2.86 -16.09 1.74
CA VAL A 200 -1.41 -15.96 2.03
C VAL A 200 -0.75 -17.29 2.42
N PRO A 201 -1.31 -18.14 3.32
CA PRO A 201 -0.66 -19.39 3.70
C PRO A 201 -0.49 -20.39 2.54
N LEU A 202 -1.33 -20.30 1.51
CA LEU A 202 -1.27 -21.12 0.30
C LEU A 202 -0.30 -20.52 -0.73
N VAL A 203 -0.37 -19.22 -0.95
CA VAL A 203 0.37 -18.52 -2.00
C VAL A 203 1.83 -18.25 -1.61
N ALA A 204 2.10 -17.88 -0.35
CA ALA A 204 3.45 -17.53 0.10
C ALA A 204 4.50 -18.66 -0.08
N PRO A 205 4.20 -19.95 0.18
CA PRO A 205 5.12 -21.05 -0.12
C PRO A 205 5.44 -21.18 -1.62
N VAL A 206 4.44 -20.96 -2.49
CA VAL A 206 4.62 -21.02 -3.95
C VAL A 206 5.49 -19.86 -4.41
N VAL A 207 5.17 -18.64 -4.02
CA VAL A 207 5.97 -17.44 -4.33
C VAL A 207 7.42 -17.61 -3.89
N ARG A 208 7.65 -18.22 -2.71
CA ARG A 208 9.00 -18.43 -2.17
C ARG A 208 9.80 -19.47 -2.93
N ARG A 209 9.16 -20.58 -3.36
CA ARG A 209 9.84 -21.71 -3.99
C ARG A 209 9.89 -21.61 -5.51
N GLN A 210 8.86 -21.04 -6.11
CA GLN A 210 8.64 -21.00 -7.56
C GLN A 210 8.18 -19.60 -7.97
N PRO A 211 9.06 -18.57 -7.89
CA PRO A 211 8.68 -17.18 -8.15
C PRO A 211 8.16 -16.95 -9.58
N ALA A 212 8.77 -17.60 -10.58
CA ALA A 212 8.32 -17.49 -11.97
C ALA A 212 6.93 -18.08 -12.18
N THR A 213 6.65 -19.27 -11.63
CA THR A 213 5.32 -19.90 -11.69
C THR A 213 4.27 -19.03 -10.99
N ALA A 214 4.60 -18.49 -9.82
CA ALA A 214 3.70 -17.60 -9.08
C ALA A 214 3.38 -16.34 -9.89
N LEU A 215 4.38 -15.73 -10.53
CA LEU A 215 4.18 -14.56 -11.39
C LEU A 215 3.33 -14.89 -12.62
N LEU A 216 3.64 -15.97 -13.34
CA LEU A 216 2.90 -16.39 -14.53
C LEU A 216 1.45 -16.73 -14.20
N ALA A 217 1.20 -17.48 -13.12
CA ALA A 217 -0.15 -17.79 -12.66
C ALA A 217 -0.92 -16.53 -12.27
N SER A 218 -0.26 -15.57 -11.58
CA SER A 218 -0.85 -14.30 -11.21
C SER A 218 -1.19 -13.43 -12.43
N LEU A 219 -0.32 -13.39 -13.44
CA LEU A 219 -0.57 -12.69 -14.70
C LEU A 219 -1.71 -13.35 -15.49
N ALA A 220 -1.75 -14.68 -15.58
CA ALA A 220 -2.83 -15.40 -16.23
C ALA A 220 -4.18 -15.13 -15.55
N LEU A 221 -4.21 -15.16 -14.22
CA LEU A 221 -5.43 -14.85 -13.45
C LEU A 221 -5.87 -13.40 -13.65
N TRP A 222 -4.94 -12.45 -13.71
CA TRP A 222 -5.22 -11.04 -14.01
C TRP A 222 -5.81 -10.86 -15.42
N LEU A 223 -5.26 -11.53 -16.43
CA LEU A 223 -5.79 -11.49 -17.80
C LEU A 223 -7.20 -12.08 -17.90
N CYS A 224 -7.49 -13.12 -17.11
CA CYS A 224 -8.81 -13.74 -17.06
C CYS A 224 -9.78 -13.02 -16.11
N ALA A 225 -9.35 -12.04 -15.34
CA ALA A 225 -10.15 -11.41 -14.29
C ALA A 225 -11.51 -10.86 -14.80
N PRO A 226 -11.60 -10.14 -15.93
CA PRO A 226 -12.90 -9.66 -16.42
C PRO A 226 -13.88 -10.79 -16.69
N SER A 227 -13.39 -11.94 -17.17
CA SER A 227 -14.22 -13.13 -17.43
C SER A 227 -14.58 -13.91 -16.16
N LEU A 228 -13.83 -13.71 -15.06
CA LEU A 228 -14.07 -14.38 -13.78
C LEU A 228 -14.90 -13.53 -12.81
N ALA A 229 -15.01 -12.24 -13.06
CA ALA A 229 -15.68 -11.29 -12.18
C ALA A 229 -17.16 -11.69 -11.89
N HIS A 230 -17.83 -12.33 -12.86
CA HIS A 230 -19.22 -12.81 -12.70
C HIS A 230 -19.37 -13.95 -11.66
N LEU A 231 -18.27 -14.61 -11.27
CA LEU A 231 -18.30 -15.64 -10.22
C LEU A 231 -18.40 -15.04 -8.82
N LEU A 232 -18.12 -13.71 -8.68
CA LEU A 232 -18.21 -13.03 -7.41
C LEU A 232 -19.66 -12.71 -7.09
N PRO A 233 -20.15 -13.06 -5.89
CA PRO A 233 -21.48 -12.70 -5.48
C PRO A 233 -21.58 -11.17 -5.36
N SER A 234 -22.47 -10.54 -6.11
CA SER A 234 -22.72 -9.10 -6.06
C SER A 234 -24.23 -8.81 -6.03
N ALA A 235 -24.62 -7.85 -5.19
CA ALA A 235 -25.93 -7.23 -5.20
C ALA A 235 -25.96 -5.96 -6.07
N ASP A 236 -24.75 -5.49 -6.48
CA ASP A 236 -24.59 -4.35 -7.36
C ASP A 236 -24.42 -4.84 -8.82
N PRO A 237 -25.14 -4.25 -9.80
CA PRO A 237 -24.98 -4.60 -11.21
C PRO A 237 -23.57 -4.40 -11.76
N ILE A 238 -22.82 -3.44 -11.20
CA ILE A 238 -21.45 -3.13 -11.63
C ILE A 238 -20.46 -4.20 -11.13
N GLY A 239 -20.85 -4.99 -10.10
CA GLY A 239 -19.97 -5.98 -9.48
C GLY A 239 -19.11 -5.39 -8.36
N TRP A 240 -17.98 -6.04 -8.05
CA TRP A 240 -17.05 -5.60 -7.01
C TRP A 240 -16.19 -4.44 -7.52
N SER A 241 -16.13 -3.32 -6.80
CA SER A 241 -15.29 -2.17 -7.13
C SER A 241 -13.78 -2.50 -7.20
N PHE A 242 -13.35 -3.52 -6.44
CA PHE A 242 -12.00 -4.08 -6.48
C PHE A 242 -12.11 -5.58 -6.79
N ASP A 243 -11.97 -5.94 -8.07
CA ASP A 243 -11.97 -7.34 -8.50
C ASP A 243 -10.76 -8.10 -7.93
N PRO A 244 -10.94 -9.05 -6.99
CA PRO A 244 -9.83 -9.75 -6.37
C PRO A 244 -9.01 -10.58 -7.37
N PHE A 245 -9.61 -11.05 -8.48
CA PHE A 245 -8.90 -11.77 -9.53
C PHE A 245 -7.91 -10.87 -10.28
N ALA A 246 -8.22 -9.58 -10.41
CA ALA A 246 -7.32 -8.61 -11.00
C ALA A 246 -6.31 -8.09 -9.97
N TRP A 247 -6.77 -7.62 -8.83
CA TRP A 247 -5.94 -6.93 -7.84
C TRP A 247 -4.94 -7.83 -7.11
N GLN A 248 -5.14 -9.17 -7.15
CA GLN A 248 -4.16 -10.11 -6.62
C GLN A 248 -2.78 -9.94 -7.29
N LEU A 249 -2.71 -9.44 -8.54
CA LEU A 249 -1.44 -9.18 -9.21
C LEU A 249 -0.57 -8.20 -8.41
N MET A 250 -1.14 -7.08 -7.96
CA MET A 250 -0.41 -6.11 -7.12
C MET A 250 0.05 -6.73 -5.80
N PHE A 251 -0.81 -7.54 -5.18
CA PHE A 251 -0.49 -8.22 -3.94
C PHE A 251 0.64 -9.24 -4.11
N VAL A 252 0.59 -10.07 -5.15
CA VAL A 252 1.62 -11.08 -5.47
C VAL A 252 2.93 -10.40 -5.87
N LEU A 253 2.92 -9.31 -6.65
CA LEU A 253 4.11 -8.51 -6.94
C LEU A 253 4.77 -7.99 -5.66
N GLY A 254 3.98 -7.52 -4.69
CA GLY A 254 4.49 -7.15 -3.37
C GLY A 254 5.15 -8.30 -2.64
N MET A 255 4.54 -9.50 -2.66
CA MET A 255 5.12 -10.71 -2.07
C MET A 255 6.42 -11.11 -2.76
N LEU A 256 6.46 -11.06 -4.09
CA LEU A 256 7.67 -11.36 -4.90
C LEU A 256 8.81 -10.40 -4.55
N CYS A 257 8.56 -9.11 -4.51
CA CYS A 257 9.56 -8.11 -4.15
C CYS A 257 10.10 -8.31 -2.72
N ARG A 258 9.30 -8.84 -1.79
CA ARG A 258 9.76 -9.15 -0.43
C ARG A 258 10.60 -10.42 -0.37
N LEU A 259 10.20 -11.47 -1.07
CA LEU A 259 10.83 -12.80 -0.98
C LEU A 259 12.01 -12.94 -1.93
N HIS A 260 11.99 -12.20 -3.04
CA HIS A 260 13.03 -12.18 -4.07
C HIS A 260 13.41 -10.73 -4.40
N PRO A 261 14.04 -10.00 -3.47
CA PRO A 261 14.39 -8.60 -3.68
C PRO A 261 15.39 -8.45 -4.82
N VAL A 262 15.21 -7.42 -5.63
CA VAL A 262 16.17 -7.05 -6.67
C VAL A 262 17.47 -6.63 -5.99
N SER A 263 18.60 -7.23 -6.40
CA SER A 263 19.89 -6.96 -5.80
C SER A 263 20.34 -5.51 -6.05
N ALA A 264 21.03 -4.91 -5.07
CA ALA A 264 21.59 -3.57 -5.23
C ALA A 264 22.59 -3.50 -6.40
N VAL A 265 23.32 -4.58 -6.65
CA VAL A 265 24.25 -4.70 -7.78
C VAL A 265 23.52 -4.58 -9.12
N PHE A 266 22.36 -5.27 -9.27
CA PHE A 266 21.56 -5.16 -10.47
C PHE A 266 21.01 -3.74 -10.66
N GLN A 267 20.54 -3.10 -9.57
CA GLN A 267 19.97 -1.75 -9.64
C GLN A 267 20.97 -0.69 -10.15
N VAL A 268 22.28 -0.86 -9.89
CA VAL A 268 23.34 0.03 -10.38
C VAL A 268 23.98 -0.44 -11.68
N SER A 269 23.66 -1.64 -12.16
CA SER A 269 24.16 -2.17 -13.43
C SER A 269 23.65 -1.36 -14.62
N ARG A 270 24.31 -1.50 -15.78
CA ARG A 270 23.84 -0.87 -17.02
C ARG A 270 22.39 -1.20 -17.35
N ALA A 271 21.95 -2.45 -17.07
CA ALA A 271 20.57 -2.88 -17.27
C ALA A 271 19.63 -2.19 -16.27
N GLY A 272 19.99 -2.14 -14.99
CA GLY A 272 19.21 -1.45 -13.96
C GLY A 272 19.07 0.06 -14.22
N LEU A 273 20.14 0.71 -14.69
CA LEU A 273 20.09 2.13 -15.07
C LEU A 273 19.23 2.36 -16.32
N ARG A 274 19.28 1.47 -17.33
CA ARG A 274 18.38 1.54 -18.49
C ARG A 274 16.91 1.42 -18.07
N LEU A 275 16.59 0.47 -17.17
CA LEU A 275 15.25 0.34 -16.61
C LEU A 275 14.83 1.60 -15.84
N THR A 276 15.76 2.26 -15.13
CA THR A 276 15.46 3.52 -14.43
C THR A 276 15.10 4.63 -15.41
N TRP A 277 15.83 4.75 -16.51
CA TRP A 277 15.50 5.72 -17.57
C TRP A 277 14.16 5.38 -18.25
N ILE A 278 13.90 4.11 -18.56
CA ILE A 278 12.63 3.68 -19.15
C ILE A 278 11.48 4.02 -18.19
N ALA A 279 11.60 3.67 -16.91
CA ALA A 279 10.59 3.96 -15.89
C ALA A 279 10.35 5.47 -15.74
N LEU A 280 11.41 6.27 -15.79
CA LEU A 280 11.30 7.74 -15.73
C LEU A 280 10.58 8.29 -16.97
N VAL A 281 10.96 7.84 -18.16
CA VAL A 281 10.31 8.29 -19.41
C VAL A 281 8.83 7.91 -19.42
N VAL A 282 8.49 6.68 -19.01
CA VAL A 282 7.09 6.23 -18.93
C VAL A 282 6.31 7.07 -17.91
N ALA A 283 6.88 7.29 -16.72
CA ALA A 283 6.22 8.11 -15.69
C ALA A 283 6.02 9.56 -16.15
N LEU A 284 7.02 10.17 -16.81
CA LEU A 284 6.90 11.53 -17.35
C LEU A 284 5.92 11.61 -18.53
N ALA A 285 5.89 10.59 -19.40
CA ALA A 285 4.94 10.54 -20.52
C ALA A 285 3.49 10.43 -20.00
N PHE A 286 3.26 9.60 -18.97
CA PHE A 286 1.94 9.51 -18.34
C PHE A 286 1.56 10.80 -17.62
N ALA A 287 2.50 11.44 -16.91
CA ALA A 287 2.25 12.74 -16.29
C ALA A 287 1.94 13.83 -17.32
N ALA A 288 2.68 13.87 -18.43
CA ALA A 288 2.41 14.80 -19.52
C ALA A 288 1.03 14.56 -20.15
N TYR A 289 0.67 13.30 -20.40
CA TYR A 289 -0.65 12.94 -20.93
C TYR A 289 -1.76 13.41 -19.98
N ARG A 290 -1.65 13.07 -18.69
CA ARG A 290 -2.64 13.43 -17.66
C ARG A 290 -2.80 14.94 -17.48
N LEU A 291 -1.70 15.71 -17.56
CA LEU A 291 -1.73 17.14 -17.33
C LEU A 291 -2.09 17.96 -18.59
N LEU A 292 -1.73 17.47 -19.79
CA LEU A 292 -1.82 18.27 -21.01
C LEU A 292 -2.95 17.82 -21.95
N ILE A 293 -3.36 16.53 -21.87
CA ILE A 293 -4.29 15.94 -22.84
C ILE A 293 -5.61 15.56 -22.17
N ASP A 294 -5.56 14.77 -21.09
CA ASP A 294 -6.74 14.27 -20.40
C ASP A 294 -6.54 14.25 -18.89
N ASN A 295 -7.11 15.22 -18.20
CA ASN A 295 -7.09 15.35 -16.76
C ASN A 295 -8.36 14.78 -16.07
N GLN A 296 -9.26 14.16 -16.85
CA GLN A 296 -10.50 13.61 -16.30
C GLN A 296 -10.21 12.35 -15.45
N PRO A 297 -11.02 12.09 -14.42
CA PRO A 297 -10.94 10.83 -13.68
C PRO A 297 -11.11 9.64 -14.63
N GLU A 298 -10.30 8.60 -14.43
CA GLU A 298 -10.44 7.37 -15.22
C GLU A 298 -11.80 6.72 -14.97
N PRO A 299 -12.41 6.10 -16.02
CA PRO A 299 -13.61 5.30 -15.85
C PRO A 299 -13.42 4.21 -14.80
N GLY A 300 -14.39 4.04 -13.91
CA GLY A 300 -14.31 3.13 -12.76
C GLY A 300 -14.00 1.68 -13.13
N TYR A 301 -14.45 1.20 -14.31
CA TYR A 301 -14.16 -0.16 -14.78
C TYR A 301 -12.67 -0.41 -15.06
N LEU A 302 -11.89 0.62 -15.41
CA LEU A 302 -10.43 0.51 -15.59
C LEU A 302 -9.71 0.27 -14.26
N LYS A 303 -10.22 0.85 -13.18
CA LYS A 303 -9.74 0.60 -11.81
C LYS A 303 -10.22 -0.75 -11.31
N GLN A 304 -11.48 -1.10 -11.54
CA GLN A 304 -12.10 -2.35 -11.10
C GLN A 304 -11.27 -3.57 -11.50
N HIS A 305 -10.90 -3.66 -12.78
CA HIS A 305 -10.16 -4.78 -13.34
C HIS A 305 -8.65 -4.53 -13.48
N LEU A 306 -8.13 -3.48 -12.85
CA LEU A 306 -6.71 -3.13 -12.84
C LEU A 306 -6.12 -3.11 -14.26
N SER A 307 -6.50 -2.12 -15.07
CA SER A 307 -6.08 -2.02 -16.46
C SER A 307 -4.56 -2.09 -16.65
N SER A 308 -4.11 -2.49 -17.85
CA SER A 308 -2.68 -2.59 -18.16
C SER A 308 -1.93 -1.26 -18.00
N LEU A 309 -2.59 -0.13 -18.31
CA LEU A 309 -2.02 1.20 -18.08
C LEU A 309 -1.73 1.44 -16.61
N ARG A 310 -2.64 1.04 -15.71
CA ARG A 310 -2.45 1.14 -14.26
C ARG A 310 -1.28 0.28 -13.79
N VAL A 311 -1.17 -0.96 -14.30
CA VAL A 311 -0.05 -1.86 -13.97
C VAL A 311 1.28 -1.28 -14.42
N VAL A 312 1.39 -0.81 -15.67
CA VAL A 312 2.63 -0.23 -16.22
C VAL A 312 3.01 1.04 -15.47
N SER A 313 2.04 1.91 -15.19
CA SER A 313 2.23 3.13 -14.41
C SER A 313 2.76 2.82 -13.01
N PHE A 314 2.11 1.90 -12.30
CA PHE A 314 2.52 1.47 -10.96
C PHE A 314 3.91 0.87 -10.95
N VAL A 315 4.23 -0.08 -11.85
CA VAL A 315 5.54 -0.75 -11.89
C VAL A 315 6.66 0.26 -12.16
N SER A 316 6.43 1.24 -13.05
CA SER A 316 7.39 2.31 -13.32
C SER A 316 7.67 3.15 -12.07
N ILE A 317 6.63 3.59 -11.37
CA ILE A 317 6.77 4.37 -10.14
C ILE A 317 7.39 3.53 -9.02
N ALA A 318 6.97 2.28 -8.85
CA ALA A 318 7.53 1.37 -7.84
C ALA A 318 9.04 1.16 -8.05
N TRP A 319 9.50 1.05 -9.31
CA TRP A 319 10.92 0.97 -9.63
C TRP A 319 11.67 2.25 -9.22
N LEU A 320 11.13 3.44 -9.53
CA LEU A 320 11.72 4.72 -9.14
C LEU A 320 11.78 4.86 -7.62
N VAL A 321 10.72 4.49 -6.91
CA VAL A 321 10.68 4.47 -5.43
C VAL A 321 11.71 3.48 -4.87
N ALA A 322 11.92 2.32 -5.51
CA ALA A 322 12.96 1.37 -5.12
C ALA A 322 14.38 1.97 -5.26
N GLN A 323 14.64 2.77 -6.32
CA GLN A 323 15.89 3.48 -6.47
C GLN A 323 16.08 4.56 -5.37
N LEU A 324 15.03 5.33 -5.05
CA LEU A 324 15.05 6.30 -3.96
C LEU A 324 15.29 5.62 -2.60
N SER A 325 14.69 4.45 -2.38
CA SER A 325 14.91 3.65 -1.17
C SER A 325 16.36 3.19 -1.06
N ARG A 326 16.97 2.75 -2.17
CA ARG A 326 18.39 2.39 -2.22
C ARG A 326 19.32 3.56 -1.87
N LEU A 327 18.94 4.77 -2.28
CA LEU A 327 19.68 6.01 -1.95
C LEU A 327 19.46 6.48 -0.50
N GLY A 328 18.61 5.78 0.27
CA GLY A 328 18.29 6.11 1.65
C GLY A 328 17.34 7.30 1.82
N TRP A 329 16.73 7.82 0.75
CA TRP A 329 15.78 8.93 0.84
C TRP A 329 14.52 8.57 1.61
N ILE A 330 13.99 7.37 1.38
CA ILE A 330 12.79 6.91 2.08
C ILE A 330 13.05 6.73 3.58
N ASP A 331 14.23 6.22 3.95
CA ASP A 331 14.63 6.08 5.36
C ASP A 331 14.77 7.44 6.05
N ARG A 332 15.34 8.43 5.36
CA ARG A 332 15.45 9.82 5.87
C ARG A 332 14.07 10.44 6.08
N LEU A 333 13.15 10.30 5.10
CA LEU A 333 11.78 10.80 5.23
C LEU A 333 11.03 10.08 6.36
N ALA A 334 11.16 8.76 6.48
CA ALA A 334 10.58 7.98 7.56
C ALA A 334 11.09 8.41 8.94
N ALA A 335 12.39 8.75 9.05
CA ALA A 335 12.98 9.28 10.28
C ALA A 335 12.50 10.70 10.62
N ALA A 336 12.29 11.53 9.59
CA ALA A 336 11.80 12.91 9.76
C ALA A 336 10.29 12.98 10.10
N LEU A 337 9.50 11.96 9.70
CA LEU A 337 8.05 11.96 9.84
C LEU A 337 7.53 10.72 10.64
N PRO A 338 7.92 10.55 11.92
CA PRO A 338 7.49 9.41 12.75
C PRO A 338 5.96 9.26 12.90
N PRO A 339 5.15 10.34 12.91
CA PRO A 339 3.69 10.19 12.94
C PRO A 339 3.13 9.44 11.74
N VAL A 340 3.66 9.67 10.53
CA VAL A 340 3.25 8.94 9.30
C VAL A 340 3.60 7.45 9.41
N VAL A 341 4.77 7.12 9.95
CA VAL A 341 5.15 5.72 10.27
C VAL A 341 4.13 5.08 11.22
N THR A 342 3.64 5.85 12.20
CA THR A 342 2.63 5.38 13.15
C THR A 342 1.30 5.08 12.47
N VAL A 343 0.86 5.89 11.50
CA VAL A 343 -0.32 5.61 10.65
C VAL A 343 -0.16 4.26 9.96
N GLY A 344 0.97 4.01 9.31
CA GLY A 344 1.23 2.73 8.63
C GLY A 344 1.24 1.52 9.57
N ARG A 345 1.70 1.72 10.82
CA ARG A 345 1.66 0.68 11.87
C ARG A 345 0.24 0.37 12.35
N GLN A 346 -0.66 1.34 12.31
CA GLN A 346 -2.07 1.20 12.75
C GLN A 346 -3.04 1.08 11.56
N GLY A 347 -2.57 0.59 10.43
CA GLY A 347 -3.20 0.67 9.11
C GLY A 347 -4.71 0.41 9.08
N LEU A 348 -5.21 -0.70 9.65
CA LEU A 348 -6.65 -0.98 9.64
C LEU A 348 -7.46 0.05 10.44
N THR A 349 -6.97 0.44 11.62
CA THR A 349 -7.65 1.47 12.44
C THR A 349 -7.66 2.81 11.74
N CYS A 350 -6.52 3.20 11.14
CA CYS A 350 -6.43 4.46 10.40
C CYS A 350 -7.27 4.44 9.12
N PHE A 351 -7.45 3.27 8.48
CA PHE A 351 -8.36 3.12 7.36
C PHE A 351 -9.82 3.37 7.77
N VAL A 352 -10.29 2.68 8.82
CA VAL A 352 -11.69 2.81 9.32
C VAL A 352 -12.00 4.27 9.69
N TRP A 353 -11.13 4.89 10.49
CA TRP A 353 -11.34 6.29 10.91
C TRP A 353 -11.07 7.28 9.79
N GLY A 354 -10.12 6.99 8.90
CA GLY A 354 -9.86 7.80 7.71
C GLY A 354 -11.08 7.92 6.81
N THR A 355 -11.77 6.81 6.56
CA THR A 355 -13.04 6.80 5.83
C THR A 355 -14.09 7.69 6.48
N LEU A 356 -14.24 7.62 7.81
CA LEU A 356 -15.18 8.49 8.51
C LEU A 356 -14.78 9.96 8.44
N ILE A 357 -13.49 10.24 8.62
CA ILE A 357 -12.94 11.61 8.55
C ILE A 357 -13.15 12.19 7.15
N SER A 358 -12.92 11.39 6.08
CA SER A 358 -13.14 11.89 4.70
C SER A 358 -14.62 12.19 4.42
N ILE A 359 -15.56 11.37 4.88
CA ILE A 359 -17.00 11.62 4.77
C ILE A 359 -17.37 12.94 5.44
N VAL A 360 -16.89 13.16 6.68
CA VAL A 360 -17.20 14.40 7.43
C VAL A 360 -16.59 15.62 6.75
N ALA A 361 -15.32 15.52 6.32
CA ALA A 361 -14.62 16.61 5.65
C ALA A 361 -15.28 16.99 4.32
N ASP A 362 -15.60 15.98 3.50
CA ASP A 362 -16.24 16.19 2.19
C ASP A 362 -17.65 16.77 2.35
N THR A 363 -18.44 16.24 3.29
CA THR A 363 -19.77 16.78 3.63
C THR A 363 -19.68 18.24 4.08
N ALA A 364 -18.73 18.56 4.96
CA ALA A 364 -18.54 19.93 5.46
C ALA A 364 -18.18 20.90 4.33
N LEU A 365 -17.28 20.51 3.41
CA LEU A 365 -16.91 21.31 2.26
C LEU A 365 -18.08 21.52 1.30
N GLN A 366 -18.85 20.47 1.00
CA GLN A 366 -20.01 20.57 0.11
C GLN A 366 -21.11 21.46 0.70
N VAL A 367 -21.39 21.35 2.00
CA VAL A 367 -22.35 22.24 2.69
C VAL A 367 -21.86 23.69 2.69
N ALA A 368 -20.57 23.90 2.96
CA ALA A 368 -20.00 25.26 2.98
C ALA A 368 -19.80 25.85 1.59
N ALA A 369 -19.88 25.08 0.51
CA ALA A 369 -19.60 25.54 -0.85
C ALA A 369 -20.48 26.71 -1.28
N SER A 370 -21.75 26.76 -0.84
CA SER A 370 -22.68 27.87 -1.12
C SER A 370 -22.31 29.20 -0.45
N ALA A 371 -21.48 29.16 0.60
CA ALA A 371 -21.00 30.35 1.31
C ALA A 371 -19.73 30.95 0.70
N PHE A 372 -19.09 30.29 -0.26
CA PHE A 372 -17.87 30.80 -0.88
C PHE A 372 -18.20 31.72 -2.05
N HIS A 373 -17.81 32.97 -1.91
CA HIS A 373 -18.03 33.98 -2.95
C HIS A 373 -16.85 34.19 -3.89
N THR A 374 -15.67 33.65 -3.53
CA THR A 374 -14.43 33.74 -4.32
C THR A 374 -13.73 32.41 -4.40
N ARG A 375 -12.99 32.19 -5.51
CA ARG A 375 -12.14 31.01 -5.68
C ARG A 375 -11.10 30.89 -4.56
N THR A 376 -10.58 32.01 -4.08
CA THR A 376 -9.58 32.04 -2.98
C THR A 376 -10.17 31.49 -1.68
N GLN A 377 -11.42 31.86 -1.35
CA GLN A 377 -12.11 31.32 -0.18
C GLN A 377 -12.35 29.83 -0.29
N ALA A 378 -12.77 29.32 -1.45
CA ALA A 378 -12.96 27.89 -1.70
C ALA A 378 -11.64 27.11 -1.55
N VAL A 379 -10.54 27.62 -2.14
CA VAL A 379 -9.21 26.97 -2.02
C VAL A 379 -8.71 27.02 -0.58
N ALA A 380 -8.87 28.13 0.13
CA ALA A 380 -8.47 28.24 1.54
C ALA A 380 -9.26 27.26 2.44
N ALA A 381 -10.57 27.12 2.21
CA ALA A 381 -11.42 26.17 2.92
C ALA A 381 -10.99 24.72 2.63
N ALA A 382 -10.74 24.38 1.36
CA ALA A 382 -10.26 23.06 0.95
C ALA A 382 -8.92 22.72 1.62
N LEU A 383 -7.93 23.62 1.56
CA LEU A 383 -6.64 23.43 2.22
C LEU A 383 -6.78 23.26 3.75
N SER A 384 -7.67 24.05 4.37
CA SER A 384 -7.93 23.93 5.81
C SER A 384 -8.55 22.59 6.15
N ALA A 385 -9.50 22.10 5.36
CA ALA A 385 -10.12 20.79 5.52
C ALA A 385 -9.10 19.65 5.32
N ASP A 386 -8.22 19.76 4.33
CA ASP A 386 -7.14 18.80 4.08
C ASP A 386 -6.18 18.71 5.25
N LEU A 387 -5.73 19.85 5.78
CA LEU A 387 -4.82 19.89 6.94
C LEU A 387 -5.49 19.32 8.20
N LEU A 388 -6.76 19.63 8.43
CA LEU A 388 -7.53 19.04 9.53
C LEU A 388 -7.72 17.53 9.36
N THR A 389 -7.98 17.06 8.14
CA THR A 389 -8.09 15.64 7.78
C THR A 389 -6.79 14.92 8.10
N ILE A 390 -5.64 15.43 7.64
CA ILE A 390 -4.33 14.87 7.94
C ILE A 390 -4.09 14.85 9.46
N ALA A 391 -4.32 15.97 10.15
CA ALA A 391 -4.13 16.07 11.59
C ALA A 391 -5.00 15.06 12.35
N ALA A 392 -6.26 14.85 11.93
CA ALA A 392 -7.17 13.89 12.54
C ALA A 392 -6.70 12.45 12.34
N VAL A 393 -6.24 12.07 11.14
CA VAL A 393 -5.68 10.73 10.88
C VAL A 393 -4.43 10.49 11.73
N LEU A 394 -3.53 11.47 11.83
CA LEU A 394 -2.34 11.39 12.68
C LEU A 394 -2.71 11.25 14.16
N ALA A 395 -3.69 12.02 14.63
CA ALA A 395 -4.19 11.95 16.01
C ALA A 395 -4.77 10.56 16.33
N VAL A 396 -5.57 9.99 15.44
CA VAL A 396 -6.10 8.61 15.57
C VAL A 396 -4.97 7.60 15.67
N ALA A 397 -3.95 7.71 14.83
CA ALA A 397 -2.80 6.81 14.84
C ALA A 397 -2.05 6.87 16.18
N ILE A 398 -1.76 8.08 16.67
CA ILE A 398 -1.05 8.32 17.93
C ILE A 398 -1.88 7.84 19.12
N ALA A 399 -3.17 8.18 19.17
CA ALA A 399 -4.08 7.74 20.22
C ALA A 399 -4.15 6.21 20.30
N THR A 400 -4.32 5.55 19.14
CA THR A 400 -4.35 4.08 19.04
C THR A 400 -3.03 3.46 19.51
N ALA A 401 -1.90 4.04 19.14
CA ALA A 401 -0.59 3.57 19.59
C ALA A 401 -0.41 3.70 21.11
N ARG A 402 -0.82 4.82 21.70
CA ARG A 402 -0.79 5.05 23.16
C ARG A 402 -1.69 4.07 23.89
N LEU A 403 -2.93 3.86 23.44
CA LEU A 403 -3.86 2.90 24.05
C LEU A 403 -3.32 1.47 24.02
N LYS A 404 -2.65 1.06 22.93
CA LYS A 404 -1.99 -0.25 22.86
C LYS A 404 -0.76 -0.35 23.78
N ALA A 405 -0.02 0.75 23.95
CA ALA A 405 1.13 0.80 24.87
C ALA A 405 0.72 0.71 26.34
N ASN A 406 -0.43 1.25 26.73
CA ASN A 406 -0.94 1.26 28.09
C ASN A 406 -1.66 -0.05 28.51
N ARG A 407 -1.87 -1.01 27.59
CA ARG A 407 -2.46 -2.31 27.95
C ARG A 407 -1.50 -3.11 28.85
N PRO A 408 -1.97 -3.72 29.97
CA PRO A 408 -1.16 -4.52 30.86
C PRO A 408 -0.51 -5.70 30.12
N ILE A 409 0.66 -6.10 30.58
CA ILE A 409 1.52 -7.12 29.93
C ILE A 409 0.79 -8.45 29.73
N SER A 410 -0.10 -8.85 30.66
CA SER A 410 -0.93 -10.04 30.57
C SER A 410 -1.83 -10.08 29.32
N GLN A 411 -2.36 -8.92 28.89
CA GLN A 411 -3.20 -8.83 27.69
C GLN A 411 -2.40 -8.69 26.38
N ARG A 412 -1.11 -8.29 26.46
CA ARG A 412 -0.23 -8.19 25.28
C ARG A 412 0.20 -9.55 24.74
N VAL A 413 0.26 -10.59 25.61
CA VAL A 413 0.66 -11.97 25.21
C VAL A 413 -0.45 -12.68 24.44
N VAL A 414 -1.72 -12.42 24.75
CA VAL A 414 -2.89 -13.04 24.09
C VAL A 414 -3.19 -12.41 22.72
N SER A 415 -2.71 -11.18 22.47
CA SER A 415 -2.98 -10.43 21.23
C SER A 415 -1.88 -10.53 20.16
N ARG A 416 -0.74 -11.13 20.48
CA ARG A 416 0.38 -11.43 19.58
C ARG A 416 0.28 -12.84 19.03
#